data_bae06543f56a3daa4819c7b43af610d1
#
_entry.id   bae06543f56a3daa4819c7b43af610d1
#
_cell.length_a   1.000
_cell.length_b   1.000
_cell.length_c   1.000
_cell.angle_alpha   90.00
_cell.angle_beta   90.00
_cell.angle_gamma   90.00
#
_symmetry.space_group_name_H-M   'P 1'
#
loop_
_entity.id
_entity.type
_entity.pdbx_description
1 polymer ?
#
loop_
_entity_poly.entity_id
_entity_poly.type
_entity_poly.pdbx_seq_one_letter_code
_entity_poly.pdbx_strand_id
1 'polypeptide(L)'
;MNISVARNDLVTALRQRGSTAYIVTVSHLGTPHVVQTQVSEQDGAVVLEVGPHTADNARTRPNVSVLFPSARAEDYSLIVDAIATVEPGTSGLRLLLAPTRAVLHRPIRVPDPPPSSCGSDCVPLSF
;
A
#
# COMPACT_ATOMS: atom_id res chain seq x y z
N MET A 1 3.78 13.87 -8.26
CA MET A 1 2.54 14.04 -9.08
C MET A 1 1.56 12.94 -8.71
N ASN A 2 0.33 13.31 -8.46
CA ASN A 2 -0.72 12.38 -8.08
C ASN A 2 -1.89 12.48 -9.05
N ILE A 3 -2.43 11.32 -9.42
CA ILE A 3 -3.60 11.23 -10.27
C ILE A 3 -4.65 10.41 -9.50
N SER A 4 -5.80 11.00 -9.26
CA SER A 4 -6.89 10.30 -8.58
C SER A 4 -7.44 9.19 -9.46
N VAL A 5 -7.75 8.06 -8.83
CA VAL A 5 -8.35 6.90 -9.50
C VAL A 5 -9.81 6.81 -9.08
N ALA A 6 -10.71 6.84 -10.04
CA ALA A 6 -12.13 6.70 -9.77
C ALA A 6 -12.45 5.28 -9.31
N ARG A 7 -13.49 5.12 -8.50
CA ARG A 7 -13.90 3.82 -7.98
C ARG A 7 -14.12 2.80 -9.09
N ASN A 8 -14.73 3.23 -10.21
CA ASN A 8 -14.99 2.34 -11.34
C ASN A 8 -13.74 1.81 -12.01
N ASP A 9 -12.63 2.53 -11.89
CA ASP A 9 -11.36 2.17 -12.51
C ASP A 9 -10.44 1.41 -11.57
N LEU A 10 -10.78 1.33 -10.28
CA LEU A 10 -9.92 0.75 -9.26
C LEU A 10 -9.65 -0.72 -9.50
N VAL A 11 -10.68 -1.49 -9.83
CA VAL A 11 -10.53 -2.93 -10.08
C VAL A 11 -9.57 -3.18 -11.23
N THR A 12 -9.69 -2.42 -12.31
CA THR A 12 -8.77 -2.52 -13.45
C THR A 12 -7.34 -2.15 -13.04
N ALA A 13 -7.18 -1.08 -12.27
CA ALA A 13 -5.87 -0.66 -11.78
C ALA A 13 -5.24 -1.73 -10.88
N LEU A 14 -6.01 -2.35 -10.00
CA LEU A 14 -5.53 -3.43 -9.14
C LEU A 14 -5.07 -4.64 -9.95
N ARG A 15 -5.84 -5.04 -10.94
CA ARG A 15 -5.50 -6.20 -11.78
C ARG A 15 -4.21 -6.00 -12.57
N GLN A 16 -3.88 -4.77 -12.88
CA GLN A 16 -2.64 -4.43 -13.61
C GLN A 16 -1.40 -4.47 -12.73
N ARG A 17 -1.56 -4.49 -11.41
CA ARG A 17 -0.44 -4.36 -10.47
C ARG A 17 0.09 -5.67 -9.92
N GLY A 18 -0.60 -6.77 -10.18
CA GLY A 18 -0.23 -8.06 -9.62
C GLY A 18 -0.71 -8.21 -8.18
N SER A 19 -0.20 -9.24 -7.51
CA SER A 19 -0.72 -9.67 -6.21
C SER A 19 0.13 -9.25 -5.02
N THR A 20 1.27 -8.62 -5.24
CA THR A 20 2.18 -8.23 -4.17
C THR A 20 2.07 -6.74 -3.89
N ALA A 21 1.88 -6.40 -2.62
CA ALA A 21 1.78 -5.01 -2.18
C ALA A 21 2.32 -4.86 -0.77
N TYR A 22 2.35 -3.63 -0.29
CA TYR A 22 2.71 -3.30 1.09
C TYR A 22 1.52 -2.68 1.77
N ILE A 23 1.19 -3.14 2.97
CA ILE A 23 0.16 -2.51 3.78
C ILE A 23 0.79 -1.67 4.88
N VAL A 24 0.27 -0.47 5.06
CA VAL A 24 0.65 0.44 6.13
C VAL A 24 -0.49 0.48 7.13
N THR A 25 -0.19 0.12 8.35
CA THR A 25 -1.11 0.20 9.49
C THR A 25 -0.48 1.02 10.59
N VAL A 26 -1.26 1.40 11.58
CA VAL A 26 -0.77 2.21 12.70
C VAL A 26 -1.14 1.48 14.00
N SER A 27 -0.15 1.33 14.88
CA SER A 27 -0.35 0.69 16.17
C SER A 27 -1.18 1.59 17.11
N HIS A 28 -1.63 1.01 18.23
CA HIS A 28 -2.37 1.77 19.24
C HIS A 28 -1.53 2.91 19.85
N LEU A 29 -0.20 2.81 19.76
CA LEU A 29 0.72 3.86 20.20
C LEU A 29 0.95 4.92 19.13
N GLY A 30 0.37 4.78 17.95
CA GLY A 30 0.55 5.72 16.86
C GLY A 30 1.78 5.44 16.00
N THR A 31 2.40 4.28 16.12
CA THR A 31 3.59 3.91 15.36
C THR A 31 3.19 3.30 14.02
N PRO A 32 3.70 3.84 12.90
CA PRO A 32 3.47 3.23 11.59
C PRO A 32 4.14 1.87 11.48
N HIS A 33 3.49 0.96 10.78
CA HIS A 33 3.95 -0.40 10.58
C HIS A 33 3.72 -0.78 9.13
N VAL A 34 4.74 -1.30 8.45
CA VAL A 34 4.67 -1.63 7.02
C VAL A 34 5.11 -3.07 6.81
N VAL A 35 4.29 -3.84 6.13
CA VAL A 35 4.64 -5.22 5.78
C VAL A 35 4.22 -5.52 4.35
N GLN A 36 4.94 -6.43 3.71
CA GLN A 36 4.55 -6.96 2.42
C GLN A 36 3.39 -7.94 2.60
N THR A 37 2.47 -7.94 1.66
CA THR A 37 1.29 -8.79 1.72
C THR A 37 0.90 -9.28 0.34
N GLN A 38 0.17 -10.37 0.30
CA GLN A 38 -0.48 -10.88 -0.90
C GLN A 38 -1.90 -10.34 -0.97
N VAL A 39 -2.25 -9.82 -2.12
CA VAL A 39 -3.53 -9.18 -2.37
C VAL A 39 -4.34 -10.04 -3.33
N SER A 40 -5.60 -10.25 -3.02
CA SER A 40 -6.55 -10.87 -3.92
C SER A 40 -7.81 -10.02 -4.01
N GLU A 41 -8.57 -10.25 -5.06
CA GLU A 41 -9.87 -9.64 -5.28
C GLU A 41 -10.92 -10.72 -5.23
N GLN A 42 -11.95 -10.51 -4.40
CA GLN A 42 -13.07 -11.44 -4.28
C GLN A 42 -14.36 -10.62 -4.36
N ASP A 43 -15.14 -10.86 -5.42
CA ASP A 43 -16.43 -10.19 -5.61
C ASP A 43 -16.35 -8.66 -5.52
N GLY A 44 -15.27 -8.08 -6.08
CA GLY A 44 -15.05 -6.65 -6.06
C GLY A 44 -14.43 -6.14 -4.76
N ALA A 45 -14.22 -6.98 -3.78
CA ALA A 45 -13.55 -6.62 -2.54
C ALA A 45 -12.06 -6.93 -2.61
N VAL A 46 -11.26 -6.11 -1.93
CA VAL A 46 -9.82 -6.31 -1.82
C VAL A 46 -9.54 -7.07 -0.54
N VAL A 47 -8.84 -8.18 -0.64
CA VAL A 47 -8.58 -9.08 0.48
C VAL A 47 -7.08 -9.27 0.64
N LEU A 48 -6.60 -9.14 1.88
CA LEU A 48 -5.20 -9.34 2.23
C LEU A 48 -5.08 -10.40 3.31
N GLU A 49 -4.21 -11.38 3.11
CA GLU A 49 -3.81 -12.28 4.18
C GLU A 49 -2.75 -11.59 5.04
N VAL A 50 -2.96 -11.56 6.34
CA VAL A 50 -2.09 -10.82 7.27
C VAL A 50 -1.78 -11.62 8.52
N GLY A 51 -0.68 -11.23 9.17
CA GLY A 51 -0.34 -11.77 10.48
C GLY A 51 -1.10 -11.09 11.62
N PRO A 52 -0.95 -11.62 12.84
CA PRO A 52 -1.70 -11.11 14.00
C PRO A 52 -1.36 -9.66 14.35
N HIS A 53 -0.13 -9.23 14.17
CA HIS A 53 0.28 -7.86 14.48
C HIS A 53 -0.45 -6.84 13.59
N THR A 54 -0.43 -7.08 12.29
CA THR A 54 -1.15 -6.22 11.33
C THR A 54 -2.65 -6.23 11.59
N ALA A 55 -3.20 -7.41 11.91
CA ALA A 55 -4.63 -7.53 12.24
C ALA A 55 -4.99 -6.72 13.49
N ASP A 56 -4.17 -6.78 14.53
CA ASP A 56 -4.41 -6.02 15.76
C ASP A 56 -4.36 -4.52 15.51
N ASN A 57 -3.42 -4.06 14.71
CA ASN A 57 -3.36 -2.65 14.32
C ASN A 57 -4.63 -2.23 13.59
N ALA A 58 -5.10 -3.04 12.66
CA ALA A 58 -6.30 -2.73 11.88
C ALA A 58 -7.57 -2.76 12.72
N ARG A 59 -7.65 -3.60 13.76
CA ARG A 59 -8.79 -3.59 14.68
C ARG A 59 -8.88 -2.29 15.46
N THR A 60 -7.75 -1.80 15.93
CA THR A 60 -7.68 -0.58 16.73
C THR A 60 -7.81 0.67 15.87
N ARG A 61 -7.16 0.67 14.71
CA ARG A 61 -7.14 1.78 13.77
C ARG A 61 -7.44 1.24 12.37
N PRO A 62 -8.71 1.22 11.98
CA PRO A 62 -9.13 0.56 10.74
C PRO A 62 -8.76 1.31 9.47
N ASN A 63 -8.31 2.56 9.56
CA ASN A 63 -7.83 3.28 8.39
C ASN A 63 -6.44 2.79 8.02
N VAL A 64 -6.31 2.23 6.83
CA VAL A 64 -5.07 1.63 6.32
C VAL A 64 -4.79 2.15 4.93
N SER A 65 -3.53 1.98 4.49
CA SER A 65 -3.14 2.27 3.11
C SER A 65 -2.43 1.07 2.53
N VAL A 66 -2.68 0.78 1.26
CA VAL A 66 -2.00 -0.29 0.54
C VAL A 66 -1.25 0.31 -0.63
N LEU A 67 0.04 0.00 -0.71
CA LEU A 67 0.91 0.49 -1.77
C LEU A 67 1.23 -0.65 -2.73
N PHE A 68 0.91 -0.44 -4.01
CA PHE A 68 1.34 -1.28 -5.11
C PHE A 68 2.47 -0.53 -5.82
N PRO A 69 3.72 -0.92 -5.57
CA PRO A 69 4.84 -0.19 -6.15
C PRO A 69 4.89 -0.37 -7.67
N SER A 70 5.40 0.64 -8.35
CA SER A 70 5.66 0.52 -9.78
C SER A 70 6.84 -0.42 -10.02
N ALA A 71 6.81 -1.11 -11.15
CA ALA A 71 7.93 -1.97 -11.56
C ALA A 71 9.14 -1.15 -12.01
N ARG A 72 8.93 0.09 -12.40
CA ARG A 72 9.95 0.98 -12.95
C ARG A 72 9.84 2.33 -12.29
N ALA A 73 10.99 3.00 -12.12
CA ALA A 73 11.06 4.28 -11.41
C ALA A 73 10.25 5.40 -12.08
N GLU A 74 10.08 5.35 -13.40
CA GLU A 74 9.32 6.34 -14.15
C GLU A 74 7.82 6.07 -14.20
N ASP A 75 7.39 4.90 -13.71
CA ASP A 75 5.98 4.53 -13.69
C ASP A 75 5.29 4.97 -12.40
N TYR A 76 3.98 4.94 -12.40
CA TYR A 76 3.18 5.30 -11.23
C TYR A 76 3.01 4.13 -10.29
N SER A 77 3.17 4.38 -8.99
CA SER A 77 2.69 3.48 -7.94
C SER A 77 1.21 3.73 -7.72
N LEU A 78 0.50 2.69 -7.30
CA LEU A 78 -0.90 2.81 -6.91
C LEU A 78 -0.99 2.79 -5.38
N ILE A 79 -1.63 3.80 -4.80
CA ILE A 79 -1.88 3.88 -3.37
C ILE A 79 -3.38 3.85 -3.14
N VAL A 80 -3.84 2.90 -2.34
CA VAL A 80 -5.25 2.74 -2.00
C VAL A 80 -5.43 2.95 -0.51
N ASP A 81 -6.17 3.97 -0.14
CA ASP A 81 -6.62 4.16 1.23
C ASP A 81 -7.92 3.41 1.43
N ALA A 82 -8.06 2.76 2.56
CA ALA A 82 -9.21 1.90 2.80
C ALA A 82 -9.55 1.81 4.29
N ILE A 83 -10.75 1.34 4.56
CA ILE A 83 -11.17 0.94 5.91
C ILE A 83 -11.12 -0.59 5.94
N ALA A 84 -10.41 -1.12 6.93
CA ALA A 84 -10.18 -2.55 7.05
C ALA A 84 -11.15 -3.18 8.05
N THR A 85 -11.60 -4.39 7.72
CA THR A 85 -12.32 -5.28 8.64
C THR A 85 -11.49 -6.55 8.77
N VAL A 86 -11.25 -6.98 10.01
CA VAL A 86 -10.50 -8.20 10.28
C VAL A 86 -11.46 -9.37 10.36
N GLU A 87 -11.13 -10.45 9.65
CA GLU A 87 -11.94 -11.67 9.68
C GLU A 87 -11.06 -12.90 9.59
N PRO A 88 -11.59 -14.11 9.90
CA PRO A 88 -10.85 -15.35 9.70
C PRO A 88 -10.51 -15.56 8.24
N GLY A 89 -9.26 -15.94 7.96
CA GLY A 89 -8.79 -16.29 6.64
C GLY A 89 -8.65 -17.80 6.48
N THR A 90 -8.17 -18.23 5.32
CA THR A 90 -7.99 -19.65 5.01
C THR A 90 -6.92 -20.29 5.89
N SER A 91 -5.85 -19.55 6.17
CA SER A 91 -4.70 -20.05 6.94
C SER A 91 -4.31 -19.11 8.08
N GLY A 92 -5.21 -18.27 8.54
CA GLY A 92 -4.96 -17.30 9.59
C GLY A 92 -5.98 -16.19 9.56
N LEU A 93 -5.50 -14.95 9.56
CA LEU A 93 -6.35 -13.76 9.56
C LEU A 93 -6.28 -13.07 8.21
N ARG A 94 -7.35 -12.39 7.85
CA ARG A 94 -7.37 -11.58 6.65
C ARG A 94 -8.03 -10.24 6.91
N LEU A 95 -7.67 -9.27 6.09
CA LEU A 95 -8.33 -7.97 6.05
C LEU A 95 -9.21 -7.91 4.82
N LEU A 96 -10.44 -7.50 5.03
CA LEU A 96 -11.34 -7.11 3.97
C LEU A 96 -11.30 -5.59 3.90
N LEU A 97 -10.97 -5.05 2.73
CA LEU A 97 -10.78 -3.61 2.57
C LEU A 97 -11.93 -2.97 1.81
N ALA A 98 -12.45 -1.89 2.38
CA ALA A 98 -13.38 -1.00 1.69
C ALA A 98 -12.60 0.25 1.24
N PRO A 99 -12.25 0.37 -0.04
CA PRO A 99 -11.47 1.50 -0.52
C PRO A 99 -12.22 2.83 -0.33
N THR A 100 -11.51 3.84 0.14
CA THR A 100 -12.04 5.19 0.33
C THR A 100 -11.41 6.19 -0.63
N ARG A 101 -10.20 5.91 -1.10
CA ARG A 101 -9.47 6.77 -2.02
C ARG A 101 -8.42 5.94 -2.73
N ALA A 102 -8.13 6.28 -3.98
CA ALA A 102 -7.03 5.69 -4.71
C ALA A 102 -6.35 6.73 -5.55
N VAL A 103 -5.02 6.69 -5.59
CA VAL A 103 -4.23 7.61 -6.41
C VAL A 103 -3.10 6.85 -7.09
N LEU A 104 -2.75 7.32 -8.27
CA LEU A 104 -1.50 6.96 -8.91
C LEU A 104 -0.48 8.02 -8.53
N HIS A 105 0.66 7.58 -8.03
CA HIS A 105 1.71 8.47 -7.54
C HIS A 105 3.03 8.20 -8.24
N ARG A 106 3.70 9.25 -8.61
CA ARG A 106 5.05 9.21 -9.16
C ARG A 106 5.86 10.33 -8.53
N PRO A 107 7.12 10.07 -8.13
CA PRO A 107 7.97 11.11 -7.57
C PRO A 107 8.17 12.26 -8.55
N ILE A 108 8.36 13.46 -8.02
CA ILE A 108 8.76 14.59 -8.83
C ILE A 108 10.18 14.33 -9.32
N ARG A 109 10.39 14.40 -10.63
CA ARG A 109 11.72 14.25 -11.21
C ARG A 109 12.54 15.50 -10.97
N VAL A 110 13.76 15.30 -10.45
CA VAL A 110 14.76 16.34 -10.35
C VAL A 110 15.77 16.07 -11.47
N PRO A 111 15.85 16.90 -12.51
CA PRO A 111 16.84 16.69 -13.57
C PRO A 111 18.24 16.88 -13.01
N ASP A 112 19.13 15.95 -13.35
CA ASP A 112 20.58 16.02 -13.10
C ASP A 112 20.92 16.46 -11.68
N PRO A 113 20.71 15.60 -10.66
CA PRO A 113 21.11 15.96 -9.31
C PRO A 113 22.61 16.28 -9.26
N PRO A 114 23.00 17.28 -8.45
CA PRO A 114 24.42 17.63 -8.28
C PRO A 114 25.25 16.41 -7.87
N PRO A 115 26.51 16.29 -8.29
CA PRO A 115 27.36 15.17 -7.91
C PRO A 115 27.50 14.95 -6.40
N SER A 116 27.32 16.00 -5.62
CA SER A 116 27.33 15.93 -4.16
C SER A 116 25.98 15.53 -3.55
N SER A 117 24.96 15.37 -4.38
CA SER A 117 23.62 14.98 -3.95
C SER A 117 23.54 13.46 -3.87
N CYS A 118 22.87 12.96 -2.86
CA CYS A 118 22.65 11.52 -2.73
C CYS A 118 21.78 10.98 -3.85
N GLY A 119 20.73 11.69 -4.23
CA GLY A 119 19.76 11.17 -5.16
C GLY A 119 19.18 9.85 -4.65
N SER A 120 18.88 8.95 -5.58
CA SER A 120 18.36 7.63 -5.24
C SER A 120 19.41 6.67 -4.72
N ASP A 121 20.69 7.03 -4.82
CA ASP A 121 21.80 6.17 -4.41
C ASP A 121 22.22 6.40 -2.96
N CYS A 122 21.53 7.27 -2.26
CA CYS A 122 21.80 7.47 -0.85
C CYS A 122 21.48 6.22 -0.08
N VAL A 123 22.52 5.66 0.54
CA VAL A 123 22.38 4.48 1.37
C VAL A 123 22.12 4.93 2.81
N PRO A 124 21.13 4.32 3.47
CA PRO A 124 20.89 4.63 4.87
C PRO A 124 22.14 4.35 5.69
N LEU A 125 22.42 5.24 6.57
CA LEU A 125 23.55 5.11 7.46
C LEU A 125 23.07 4.67 8.83
N SER A 126 24.00 4.37 9.72
CA SER A 126 23.65 4.05 11.10
C SER A 126 22.98 5.25 11.78
N PHE A 127 22.01 4.96 12.57
CA PHE A 127 21.31 5.96 13.36
C PHE A 127 22.02 6.23 14.67
#